data_85ebe86e01c60aab3a2f348a095423f0
#
_entry.id   85ebe86e01c60aab3a2f348a095423f0
#
_cell.length_a   1.000
_cell.length_b   1.000
_cell.length_c   1.000
_cell.angle_alpha   90.00
_cell.angle_beta   90.00
_cell.angle_gamma   90.00
#
_symmetry.space_group_name_H-M   'P 1'
#
loop_
_entity.id
_entity.type
_entity.pdbx_description
1 polymer ?
#
loop_
_entity_poly.entity_id
_entity_poly.type
_entity_poly.pdbx_seq_one_letter_code
_entity_poly.pdbx_strand_id
1 'polypeptide(L)'
;MSEDGGFLPAPLVLDASVLIEAARGDAGVMTLLQGYDADGQPLILPVLAVTAASLDARSEDAEAILHGLERLENAMAAPVRDAEQAVRLATVIARTQLDSYDAHVAAVADAAVCAILTLDPAKWREHARDLDEPLHFVEIADPDDA
;
A
#
# COMPACT_ATOMS: atom_id res chain seq x y z
N MET A 1 -20.51 -10.18 -15.89
CA MET A 1 -20.17 -9.61 -15.79
C MET A 1 -20.33 -9.06 -15.50
N SER A 2 -20.18 -9.14 -15.68
CA SER A 2 -20.17 -8.48 -15.42
C SER A 2 -20.83 -7.90 -15.78
N GLU A 3 -21.53 -8.21 -15.94
CA GLU A 3 -22.26 -7.35 -16.19
C GLU A 3 -22.11 -6.09 -15.75
N ASP A 4 -21.78 -6.08 -15.16
CA ASP A 4 -21.31 -4.84 -14.73
C ASP A 4 -20.13 -4.40 -15.49
N GLY A 5 -19.94 -4.91 -16.67
CA GLY A 5 -18.79 -4.79 -17.46
C GLY A 5 -18.14 -3.45 -17.44
N GLY A 6 -17.00 -3.27 -17.00
CA GLY A 6 -16.28 -2.03 -16.94
C GLY A 6 -16.25 -1.36 -15.59
N PHE A 7 -16.97 -1.91 -14.62
CA PHE A 7 -16.92 -1.34 -13.28
C PHE A 7 -15.82 -2.03 -12.50
N LEU A 8 -14.69 -1.33 -12.30
CA LEU A 8 -13.56 -1.88 -11.55
C LEU A 8 -13.66 -1.48 -10.08
N PRO A 9 -13.26 -2.34 -9.14
CA PRO A 9 -13.20 -1.95 -7.75
C PRO A 9 -12.16 -0.86 -7.54
N ALA A 10 -12.35 -0.05 -6.52
CA ALA A 10 -11.37 0.96 -6.16
C ALA A 10 -10.06 0.27 -5.75
N PRO A 11 -8.89 0.84 -6.08
CA PRO A 11 -7.63 0.25 -5.69
C PRO A 11 -7.45 0.23 -4.18
N LEU A 12 -6.55 -0.65 -3.72
CA LEU A 12 -6.03 -0.63 -2.35
C LEU A 12 -4.55 -0.27 -2.43
N VAL A 13 -4.12 0.68 -1.60
CA VAL A 13 -2.70 1.04 -1.50
C VAL A 13 -2.10 0.21 -0.38
N LEU A 14 -1.04 -0.54 -0.69
CA LEU A 14 -0.36 -1.37 0.31
C LEU A 14 0.60 -0.50 1.10
N ASP A 15 0.48 -0.49 2.43
CA ASP A 15 1.41 0.30 3.23
C ASP A 15 2.67 -0.51 3.56
N ALA A 16 3.62 0.14 4.24
CA ALA A 16 4.87 -0.50 4.58
C ALA A 16 4.68 -1.73 5.47
N SER A 17 3.70 -1.70 6.41
CA SER A 17 3.49 -2.82 7.30
C SER A 17 3.11 -4.10 6.55
N VAL A 18 2.27 -3.97 5.53
CA VAL A 18 1.86 -5.11 4.70
C VAL A 18 3.04 -5.60 3.86
N LEU A 19 3.76 -4.69 3.22
CA LEU A 19 4.89 -5.06 2.37
C LEU A 19 6.04 -5.67 3.17
N ILE A 20 6.28 -5.19 4.39
CA ILE A 20 7.29 -5.75 5.28
C ILE A 20 6.97 -7.21 5.61
N GLU A 21 5.73 -7.50 6.02
CA GLU A 21 5.35 -8.86 6.36
C GLU A 21 5.37 -9.78 5.13
N ALA A 22 4.94 -9.27 3.98
CA ALA A 22 5.04 -10.03 2.73
C ALA A 22 6.51 -10.35 2.42
N ALA A 23 7.39 -9.37 2.52
CA ALA A 23 8.82 -9.55 2.23
C ALA A 23 9.48 -10.53 3.20
N ARG A 24 8.97 -10.60 4.43
CA ARG A 24 9.44 -11.58 5.42
C ARG A 24 8.94 -12.99 5.14
N GLY A 25 8.07 -13.15 4.16
CA GLY A 25 7.54 -14.46 3.79
C GLY A 25 6.30 -14.89 4.55
N ASP A 26 5.57 -13.94 5.13
CA ASP A 26 4.34 -14.28 5.85
C ASP A 26 3.32 -14.90 4.90
N ALA A 27 2.99 -16.17 5.12
CA ALA A 27 2.12 -16.92 4.22
C ALA A 27 0.70 -16.36 4.18
N GLY A 28 0.20 -15.88 5.31
CA GLY A 28 -1.16 -15.32 5.38
C GLY A 28 -1.30 -14.06 4.55
N VAL A 29 -0.32 -13.15 4.68
CA VAL A 29 -0.32 -11.91 3.90
C VAL A 29 -0.19 -12.21 2.42
N MET A 30 0.74 -13.12 2.05
CA MET A 30 0.93 -13.47 0.64
C MET A 30 -0.33 -14.09 0.05
N THR A 31 -0.99 -14.98 0.79
CA THR A 31 -2.23 -15.61 0.33
C THR A 31 -3.33 -14.56 0.13
N LEU A 32 -3.42 -13.59 1.04
CA LEU A 32 -4.41 -12.54 0.92
C LEU A 32 -4.16 -11.69 -0.33
N LEU A 33 -2.91 -11.26 -0.54
CA LEU A 33 -2.59 -10.42 -1.69
C LEU A 33 -2.81 -11.14 -3.02
N GLN A 34 -2.42 -12.42 -3.08
CA GLN A 34 -2.67 -13.24 -4.27
C GLN A 34 -4.16 -13.44 -4.50
N GLY A 35 -4.93 -13.59 -3.43
CA GLY A 35 -6.38 -13.71 -3.51
C GLY A 35 -7.04 -12.45 -4.05
N TYR A 36 -6.62 -11.28 -3.59
CA TYR A 36 -7.11 -10.02 -4.14
C TYR A 36 -6.79 -9.92 -5.63
N ASP A 37 -5.56 -10.25 -6.01
CA ASP A 37 -5.17 -10.19 -7.42
C ASP A 37 -6.03 -11.13 -8.26
N ALA A 38 -6.24 -12.37 -7.77
CA ALA A 38 -7.07 -13.35 -8.50
C ALA A 38 -8.51 -12.87 -8.67
N ASP A 39 -9.00 -12.08 -7.73
CA ASP A 39 -10.36 -11.53 -7.78
C ASP A 39 -10.44 -10.23 -8.59
N GLY A 40 -9.33 -9.78 -9.17
CA GLY A 40 -9.32 -8.56 -9.97
C GLY A 40 -9.22 -7.26 -9.16
N GLN A 41 -8.86 -7.36 -7.88
CA GLN A 41 -8.71 -6.19 -7.03
C GLN A 41 -7.40 -5.47 -7.36
N PRO A 42 -7.44 -4.21 -7.82
CA PRO A 42 -6.20 -3.47 -8.08
C PRO A 42 -5.44 -3.19 -6.80
N LEU A 43 -4.13 -3.39 -6.85
CA LEU A 43 -3.22 -3.15 -5.73
C LEU A 43 -2.16 -2.15 -6.16
N ILE A 44 -1.92 -1.14 -5.33
CA ILE A 44 -0.92 -0.12 -5.62
C ILE A 44 0.21 -0.25 -4.62
N LEU A 45 1.45 -0.34 -5.13
CA LEU A 45 2.66 -0.45 -4.32
C LEU A 45 3.44 0.86 -4.41
N PRO A 46 3.34 1.75 -3.39
CA PRO A 46 4.15 2.97 -3.38
C PRO A 46 5.63 2.60 -3.30
N VAL A 47 6.46 3.15 -4.16
CA VAL A 47 7.86 2.71 -4.25
C VAL A 47 8.64 2.97 -2.96
N LEU A 48 8.31 4.01 -2.19
CA LEU A 48 8.99 4.24 -0.93
C LEU A 48 8.58 3.23 0.13
N ALA A 49 7.34 2.73 0.10
CA ALA A 49 6.92 1.64 0.99
C ALA A 49 7.65 0.35 0.61
N VAL A 50 7.84 0.09 -0.68
CA VAL A 50 8.64 -1.04 -1.15
C VAL A 50 10.08 -0.90 -0.64
N THR A 51 10.63 0.32 -0.67
CA THR A 51 11.97 0.59 -0.15
C THR A 51 12.06 0.24 1.32
N ALA A 52 11.05 0.64 2.12
CA ALA A 52 11.02 0.32 3.55
C ALA A 52 11.04 -1.19 3.78
N ALA A 53 10.25 -1.93 3.00
CA ALA A 53 10.18 -3.38 3.13
C ALA A 53 11.50 -4.05 2.75
N SER A 54 12.14 -3.57 1.70
CA SER A 54 13.44 -4.10 1.28
C SER A 54 14.52 -3.83 2.32
N LEU A 55 14.50 -2.64 2.92
CA LEU A 55 15.46 -2.30 3.98
C LEU A 55 15.28 -3.17 5.22
N ASP A 56 14.03 -3.51 5.55
CA ASP A 56 13.73 -4.31 6.72
C ASP A 56 14.25 -5.74 6.59
N ALA A 57 14.00 -6.39 5.46
CA ALA A 57 14.32 -7.81 5.30
C ALA A 57 15.72 -8.06 4.72
N ARG A 58 16.20 -7.21 3.83
CA ARG A 58 17.55 -7.25 3.25
C ARG A 58 18.02 -8.66 2.83
N SER A 59 17.22 -9.35 2.03
CA SER A 59 17.57 -10.68 1.54
C SER A 59 17.14 -10.86 0.09
N GLU A 60 17.78 -11.84 -0.61
CA GLU A 60 17.39 -12.15 -1.98
C GLU A 60 15.96 -12.67 -2.03
N ASP A 61 15.54 -13.44 -1.02
CA ASP A 61 14.17 -13.94 -0.98
C ASP A 61 13.16 -12.80 -0.85
N ALA A 62 13.45 -11.82 0.00
CA ALA A 62 12.58 -10.66 0.15
C ALA A 62 12.50 -9.86 -1.14
N GLU A 63 13.63 -9.67 -1.81
CA GLU A 63 13.65 -8.94 -3.09
C GLU A 63 12.83 -9.68 -4.15
N ALA A 64 12.95 -11.00 -4.19
CA ALA A 64 12.18 -11.80 -5.14
C ALA A 64 10.68 -11.68 -4.88
N ILE A 65 10.27 -11.67 -3.61
CA ILE A 65 8.87 -11.51 -3.23
C ILE A 65 8.36 -10.14 -3.67
N LEU A 66 9.12 -9.08 -3.39
CA LEU A 66 8.70 -7.73 -3.74
C LEU A 66 8.58 -7.55 -5.26
N HIS A 67 9.54 -8.08 -6.02
CA HIS A 67 9.44 -8.07 -7.48
C HIS A 67 8.23 -8.87 -7.96
N GLY A 68 7.96 -10.01 -7.31
CA GLY A 68 6.81 -10.83 -7.67
C GLY A 68 5.48 -10.14 -7.42
N LEU A 69 5.38 -9.39 -6.33
CA LEU A 69 4.16 -8.64 -6.05
C LEU A 69 3.90 -7.57 -7.11
N GLU A 70 4.94 -6.88 -7.55
CA GLU A 70 4.78 -5.85 -8.59
C GLU A 70 4.33 -6.46 -9.91
N ARG A 71 4.64 -7.74 -10.16
CA ARG A 71 4.30 -8.43 -11.40
C ARG A 71 2.92 -9.09 -11.39
N LEU A 72 2.20 -9.02 -10.28
CA LEU A 72 0.83 -9.52 -10.26
C LEU A 72 0.01 -8.76 -11.30
N GLU A 73 -0.98 -9.44 -11.90
CA GLU A 73 -1.72 -8.91 -13.03
C GLU A 73 -2.40 -7.57 -12.71
N ASN A 74 -2.92 -7.43 -11.50
CA ASN A 74 -3.67 -6.23 -11.10
C ASN A 74 -2.88 -5.31 -10.18
N ALA A 75 -1.57 -5.53 -10.06
CA ALA A 75 -0.70 -4.69 -9.23
C ALA A 75 0.00 -3.64 -10.08
N MET A 76 0.27 -2.49 -9.47
CA MET A 76 1.06 -1.46 -10.12
C MET A 76 1.90 -0.72 -9.08
N ALA A 77 3.11 -0.34 -9.46
CA ALA A 77 3.96 0.48 -8.63
C ALA A 77 3.54 1.95 -8.79
N ALA A 78 3.59 2.71 -7.70
CA ALA A 78 3.39 4.14 -7.75
C ALA A 78 4.72 4.83 -7.48
N PRO A 79 5.35 5.43 -8.47
CA PRO A 79 6.64 6.09 -8.30
C PRO A 79 6.51 7.53 -7.80
N VAL A 80 7.64 8.09 -7.39
CA VAL A 80 7.78 9.55 -7.31
C VAL A 80 8.50 9.94 -8.59
N ARG A 81 7.74 10.40 -9.57
CA ARG A 81 8.22 10.51 -10.95
C ARG A 81 8.87 11.83 -11.29
N ASP A 82 8.39 12.91 -10.69
CA ASP A 82 8.80 14.25 -11.09
C ASP A 82 8.70 15.22 -9.92
N ALA A 83 9.04 16.48 -10.18
CA ALA A 83 9.05 17.52 -9.16
C ALA A 83 7.65 17.76 -8.58
N GLU A 84 6.61 17.66 -9.41
CA GLU A 84 5.25 17.85 -8.91
C GLU A 84 4.88 16.80 -7.86
N GLN A 85 5.20 15.54 -8.14
CA GLN A 85 4.94 14.48 -7.18
C GLN A 85 5.83 14.61 -5.93
N ALA A 86 7.08 15.01 -6.11
CA ALA A 86 7.99 15.22 -4.99
C ALA A 86 7.51 16.34 -4.06
N VAL A 87 7.02 17.44 -4.65
CA VAL A 87 6.48 18.57 -3.87
C VAL A 87 5.21 18.13 -3.12
N ARG A 88 4.35 17.37 -3.78
CA ARG A 88 3.15 16.85 -3.13
C ARG A 88 3.51 15.96 -1.94
N LEU A 89 4.52 15.09 -2.12
CA LEU A 89 5.01 14.24 -1.05
C LEU A 89 5.55 15.10 0.12
N ALA A 90 6.31 16.14 -0.19
CA ALA A 90 6.84 17.02 0.84
C ALA A 90 5.72 17.70 1.62
N THR A 91 4.65 18.11 0.94
CA THR A 91 3.48 18.69 1.59
C THR A 91 2.82 17.71 2.55
N VAL A 92 2.69 16.45 2.14
CA VAL A 92 2.11 15.42 3.01
C VAL A 92 3.00 15.20 4.24
N ILE A 93 4.32 15.12 4.06
CA ILE A 93 5.24 14.98 5.18
C ILE A 93 5.08 16.14 6.16
N ALA A 94 5.02 17.37 5.65
CA ALA A 94 4.92 18.56 6.50
C ALA A 94 3.62 18.57 7.30
N ARG A 95 2.53 18.11 6.71
CA ARG A 95 1.21 18.14 7.36
C ARG A 95 1.00 16.97 8.32
N THR A 96 1.56 15.80 8.01
CA THR A 96 1.29 14.59 8.81
C THR A 96 2.41 14.26 9.78
N GLN A 97 3.63 14.75 9.54
CA GLN A 97 4.83 14.38 10.29
C GLN A 97 5.19 12.90 10.15
N LEU A 98 4.60 12.20 9.18
CA LEU A 98 4.99 10.83 8.87
C LEU A 98 6.38 10.81 8.25
N ASP A 99 7.08 9.69 8.37
CA ASP A 99 8.33 9.52 7.65
C ASP A 99 8.05 9.44 6.14
N SER A 100 9.09 9.50 5.32
CA SER A 100 8.91 9.55 3.86
C SER A 100 8.26 8.29 3.31
N TYR A 101 8.48 7.14 3.93
CA TYR A 101 7.90 5.88 3.46
C TYR A 101 6.38 5.87 3.64
N ASP A 102 5.92 6.20 4.85
CA ASP A 102 4.48 6.24 5.13
C ASP A 102 3.82 7.44 4.47
N ALA A 103 4.51 8.56 4.39
CA ALA A 103 3.98 9.74 3.71
C ALA A 103 3.72 9.45 2.24
N HIS A 104 4.55 8.64 1.60
CA HIS A 104 4.30 8.27 0.20
C HIS A 104 3.02 7.43 0.07
N VAL A 105 2.79 6.52 1.03
CA VAL A 105 1.54 5.77 1.07
C VAL A 105 0.34 6.73 1.16
N ALA A 106 0.42 7.69 2.09
CA ALA A 106 -0.66 8.66 2.28
C ALA A 106 -0.87 9.51 1.02
N ALA A 107 0.22 9.97 0.39
CA ALA A 107 0.13 10.79 -0.81
C ALA A 107 -0.53 10.03 -1.96
N VAL A 108 -0.18 8.76 -2.13
CA VAL A 108 -0.76 7.93 -3.20
C VAL A 108 -2.25 7.69 -2.92
N ALA A 109 -2.61 7.36 -1.68
CA ALA A 109 -4.00 7.11 -1.32
C ALA A 109 -4.85 8.36 -1.51
N ASP A 110 -4.31 9.53 -1.14
CA ASP A 110 -5.01 10.81 -1.29
C ASP A 110 -5.22 11.13 -2.76
N ALA A 111 -4.18 10.98 -3.59
CA ALA A 111 -4.27 11.28 -5.02
C ALA A 111 -5.21 10.32 -5.77
N ALA A 112 -5.20 9.05 -5.41
CA ALA A 112 -6.02 8.03 -6.06
C ALA A 112 -7.42 7.94 -5.46
N VAL A 113 -7.67 8.60 -4.35
CA VAL A 113 -8.95 8.58 -3.63
C VAL A 113 -9.35 7.14 -3.32
N CYS A 114 -8.47 6.41 -2.64
CA CYS A 114 -8.69 5.02 -2.31
C CYS A 114 -8.16 4.69 -0.92
N ALA A 115 -8.50 3.50 -0.43
CA ALA A 115 -8.15 3.09 0.92
C ALA A 115 -6.74 2.49 0.99
N ILE A 116 -6.15 2.57 2.17
CA ILE A 116 -4.86 1.98 2.50
C ILE A 116 -5.11 0.62 3.13
N LEU A 117 -4.45 -0.43 2.64
CA LEU A 117 -4.48 -1.75 3.27
C LEU A 117 -3.33 -1.81 4.28
N THR A 118 -3.64 -2.14 5.52
CA THR A 118 -2.66 -2.02 6.60
C THR A 118 -2.75 -3.14 7.63
N LEU A 119 -1.61 -3.41 8.27
CA LEU A 119 -1.54 -4.21 9.49
C LEU A 119 -1.37 -3.31 10.73
N ASP A 120 -1.30 -1.99 10.53
CA ASP A 120 -1.11 -1.03 11.62
C ASP A 120 -2.20 0.05 11.56
N PRO A 121 -3.45 -0.31 11.92
CA PRO A 121 -4.56 0.64 11.81
C PRO A 121 -4.43 1.84 12.74
N ALA A 122 -3.72 1.68 13.86
CA ALA A 122 -3.56 2.78 14.81
C ALA A 122 -2.82 3.96 14.18
N LYS A 123 -1.80 3.69 13.36
CA LYS A 123 -1.06 4.74 12.66
C LYS A 123 -2.00 5.55 11.78
N TRP A 124 -2.80 4.88 10.94
CA TRP A 124 -3.67 5.59 9.99
C TRP A 124 -4.84 6.27 10.69
N ARG A 125 -5.33 5.68 11.79
CA ARG A 125 -6.37 6.32 12.58
C ARG A 125 -5.88 7.65 13.16
N GLU A 126 -4.62 7.68 13.62
CA GLU A 126 -4.02 8.90 14.17
C GLU A 126 -3.90 10.00 13.13
N HIS A 127 -3.60 9.64 11.87
CA HIS A 127 -3.34 10.62 10.81
C HIS A 127 -4.50 10.79 9.83
N ALA A 128 -5.66 10.17 10.10
CA ALA A 128 -6.76 10.12 9.14
C ALA A 128 -7.28 11.50 8.72
N ARG A 129 -7.14 12.49 9.58
CA ARG A 129 -7.69 13.84 9.33
C ARG A 129 -6.62 14.91 9.11
N ASP A 130 -5.39 14.52 8.89
CA ASP A 130 -4.30 15.47 8.72
C ASP A 130 -4.28 16.14 7.35
N LEU A 131 -4.91 15.54 6.36
CA LEU A 131 -5.03 16.09 5.01
C LEU A 131 -6.42 16.66 4.80
N ASP A 132 -6.62 17.37 3.67
CA ASP A 132 -7.90 18.02 3.39
C ASP A 132 -9.04 17.02 3.30
N GLU A 133 -8.78 15.86 2.68
CA GLU A 133 -9.74 14.78 2.64
C GLU A 133 -9.30 13.70 3.61
N PRO A 134 -10.22 13.04 4.31
CA PRO A 134 -9.83 12.01 5.26
C PRO A 134 -9.21 10.81 4.56
N LEU A 135 -8.19 10.23 5.20
CA LEU A 135 -7.61 8.98 4.73
C LEU A 135 -8.46 7.81 5.25
N HIS A 136 -8.72 6.86 4.38
CA HIS A 136 -9.45 5.64 4.73
C HIS A 136 -8.49 4.47 4.71
N PHE A 137 -8.73 3.49 5.56
CA PHE A 137 -7.88 2.31 5.63
C PHE A 137 -8.71 1.07 5.90
N VAL A 138 -8.18 -0.08 5.44
CA VAL A 138 -8.75 -1.40 5.65
C VAL A 138 -7.72 -2.20 6.43
N GLU A 139 -8.11 -2.68 7.59
CA GLU A 139 -7.22 -3.47 8.44
C GLU A 139 -7.23 -4.92 8.01
N ILE A 140 -6.04 -5.53 7.91
CA ILE A 140 -5.95 -6.98 7.73
C ILE A 140 -6.14 -7.60 9.11
N ALA A 141 -7.22 -8.38 9.27
CA ALA A 141 -7.48 -9.07 10.52
C ALA A 141 -6.62 -10.32 10.61
N ASP A 142 -6.03 -10.54 11.78
CA ASP A 142 -5.33 -11.79 12.04
C ASP A 142 -6.38 -12.88 12.23
N PRO A 143 -6.34 -13.97 11.44
CA PRO A 143 -7.31 -15.06 11.61
C PRO A 143 -7.34 -15.63 13.03
N ASP A 144 -6.22 -15.55 13.75
CA ASP A 144 -6.15 -16.06 15.11
C ASP A 144 -6.85 -15.15 16.10
N ASP A 145 -7.17 -13.92 15.71
CA ASP A 145 -7.89 -12.97 16.55
C ASP A 145 -9.40 -13.05 16.34
N ALA A 146 -9.83 -13.90 15.45
CA ALA A 146 -11.25 -14.02 15.12
C ALA A 146 -12.03 -14.76 16.19
#